data_818c7b5832ba2f31732e40969ffe3c2e
#
_entry.id   818c7b5832ba2f31732e40969ffe3c2e
#
_cell.length_a   1.000
_cell.length_b   1.000
_cell.length_c   1.000
_cell.angle_alpha   90.00
_cell.angle_beta   90.00
_cell.angle_gamma   90.00
#
_symmetry.space_group_name_H-M   'P 1'
#
loop_
_entity.id
_entity.type
_entity.pdbx_description
1 polymer ?
#
loop_
_entity_poly.entity_id
_entity_poly.type
_entity_poly.pdbx_seq_one_letter_code
_entity_poly.pdbx_strand_id
1 'polypeptide(L)'
;MAEITASMVKELREMTGLGMMECKKALAETDGDMTAAEDLLRIKSGAKASKAAGRIAAEGVIGAYISTDSKCGALVEVNCETDFVARNEDIISFAKNLAGLIATKNITDVAVLSEVVLPSGETVETVRKALIMKLGENISIRRCGRHETQGQLAYYLHGTKIGVMIDYTGGDEVLGKDLAMHIAASKPMCVSKEQVSADVLAHERQIFTAQAADSGKPANIIEKMVDGRIAKYLAEITLLGQPFVKDPEQTVEKLLAKKSAKVNGFTMFVVGEGIEKKSENFAEEVKAQMEQAK
;
A
#
# COMPACT_ATOMS: atom_id res chain seq x y z
N MET A 1 -19.56 44.01 8.50
CA MET A 1 -18.70 42.96 7.92
C MET A 1 -17.27 43.46 8.02
N ALA A 2 -16.41 42.74 8.70
CA ALA A 2 -14.99 43.07 8.76
C ALA A 2 -14.37 43.01 7.35
N GLU A 3 -13.44 43.92 7.05
CA GLU A 3 -12.74 43.91 5.78
C GLU A 3 -11.73 42.75 5.75
N ILE A 4 -11.98 41.76 4.90
CA ILE A 4 -11.10 40.60 4.75
C ILE A 4 -9.89 41.00 3.90
N THR A 5 -8.74 41.14 4.55
CA THR A 5 -7.50 41.54 3.87
C THR A 5 -6.79 40.35 3.22
N ALA A 6 -6.00 40.65 2.16
CA ALA A 6 -5.18 39.60 1.52
C ALA A 6 -4.16 38.98 2.51
N SER A 7 -3.70 39.74 3.51
CA SER A 7 -2.80 39.25 4.56
C SER A 7 -3.45 38.18 5.43
N MET A 8 -4.70 38.38 5.88
CA MET A 8 -5.45 37.42 6.67
C MET A 8 -5.67 36.11 5.90
N VAL A 9 -6.02 36.22 4.61
CA VAL A 9 -6.21 35.05 3.73
C VAL A 9 -4.89 34.29 3.57
N LYS A 10 -3.77 35.01 3.41
CA LYS A 10 -2.44 34.41 3.30
C LYS A 10 -2.06 33.68 4.59
N GLU A 11 -2.24 34.32 5.74
CA GLU A 11 -1.94 33.75 7.06
C GLU A 11 -2.75 32.49 7.33
N LEU A 12 -4.08 32.53 7.11
CA LEU A 12 -4.92 31.35 7.29
C LEU A 12 -4.54 30.21 6.32
N ARG A 13 -4.11 30.57 5.09
CA ARG A 13 -3.61 29.60 4.13
C ARG A 13 -2.28 28.97 4.57
N GLU A 14 -1.37 29.75 5.13
CA GLU A 14 -0.08 29.25 5.66
C GLU A 14 -0.31 28.32 6.87
N MET A 15 -1.29 28.63 7.73
CA MET A 15 -1.66 27.79 8.88
C MET A 15 -2.34 26.49 8.47
N THR A 16 -3.28 26.53 7.53
CA THR A 16 -4.14 25.39 7.19
C THR A 16 -3.68 24.60 5.96
N GLY A 17 -2.83 25.18 5.12
CA GLY A 17 -2.42 24.61 3.83
C GLY A 17 -3.53 24.52 2.78
N LEU A 18 -4.71 25.10 3.04
CA LEU A 18 -5.89 25.02 2.17
C LEU A 18 -5.88 26.05 1.02
N GLY A 19 -6.82 25.92 0.10
CA GLY A 19 -6.94 26.81 -1.06
C GLY A 19 -7.28 28.26 -0.65
N MET A 20 -6.72 29.24 -1.37
CA MET A 20 -6.94 30.69 -1.09
C MET A 20 -8.43 31.06 -1.03
N MET A 21 -9.24 30.50 -1.93
CA MET A 21 -10.68 30.81 -1.99
C MET A 21 -11.46 30.18 -0.83
N GLU A 22 -11.02 29.02 -0.33
CA GLU A 22 -11.61 28.36 0.84
C GLU A 22 -11.32 29.18 2.10
N CYS A 23 -10.06 29.61 2.28
CA CYS A 23 -9.68 30.49 3.37
C CYS A 23 -10.40 31.83 3.34
N LYS A 24 -10.51 32.48 2.15
CA LYS A 24 -11.26 33.73 2.01
C LYS A 24 -12.73 33.58 2.37
N LYS A 25 -13.39 32.49 1.93
CA LYS A 25 -14.80 32.22 2.27
C LYS A 25 -14.98 31.97 3.76
N ALA A 26 -14.08 31.20 4.39
CA ALA A 26 -14.15 30.95 5.82
C ALA A 26 -14.02 32.24 6.64
N LEU A 27 -13.04 33.09 6.31
CA LEU A 27 -12.89 34.40 6.94
C LEU A 27 -14.12 35.31 6.75
N ALA A 28 -14.74 35.29 5.55
CA ALA A 28 -15.92 36.05 5.31
C ALA A 28 -17.15 35.57 6.11
N GLU A 29 -17.28 34.26 6.30
CA GLU A 29 -18.34 33.65 7.12
C GLU A 29 -18.13 33.84 8.63
N THR A 30 -16.93 34.16 9.07
CA THR A 30 -16.55 34.38 10.50
C THR A 30 -16.20 35.82 10.80
N ASP A 31 -16.60 36.76 9.92
CA ASP A 31 -16.33 38.21 10.07
C ASP A 31 -14.86 38.56 10.35
N GLY A 32 -13.92 37.75 9.80
CA GLY A 32 -12.48 37.95 9.92
C GLY A 32 -11.85 37.35 11.17
N ASP A 33 -12.59 36.60 11.97
CA ASP A 33 -12.02 35.87 13.11
C ASP A 33 -11.21 34.64 12.61
N MET A 34 -9.89 34.69 12.83
CA MET A 34 -8.96 33.67 12.36
C MET A 34 -9.22 32.31 13.00
N THR A 35 -9.49 32.28 14.30
CA THR A 35 -9.72 31.04 15.06
C THR A 35 -11.04 30.40 14.64
N ALA A 36 -12.10 31.20 14.55
CA ALA A 36 -13.40 30.73 14.09
C ALA A 36 -13.34 30.26 12.61
N ALA A 37 -12.53 30.91 11.77
CA ALA A 37 -12.31 30.50 10.38
C ALA A 37 -11.58 29.15 10.27
N GLU A 38 -10.59 28.91 11.10
CA GLU A 38 -9.90 27.62 11.20
C GLU A 38 -10.87 26.51 11.63
N ASP A 39 -11.63 26.74 12.71
CA ASP A 39 -12.63 25.77 13.18
C ASP A 39 -13.69 25.46 12.12
N LEU A 40 -14.17 26.49 11.41
CA LEU A 40 -15.10 26.32 10.30
C LEU A 40 -14.51 25.47 9.18
N LEU A 41 -13.24 25.67 8.82
CA LEU A 41 -12.54 24.87 7.82
C LEU A 41 -12.40 23.41 8.27
N ARG A 42 -12.13 23.15 9.55
CA ARG A 42 -12.11 21.79 10.13
C ARG A 42 -13.46 21.09 10.04
N ILE A 43 -14.54 21.80 10.36
CA ILE A 43 -15.92 21.27 10.21
C ILE A 43 -16.22 20.95 8.73
N LYS A 44 -15.90 21.87 7.83
CA LYS A 44 -16.12 21.70 6.38
C LYS A 44 -15.28 20.55 5.81
N SER A 45 -14.07 20.30 6.33
CA SER A 45 -13.24 19.16 5.92
C SER A 45 -13.91 17.82 6.23
N GLY A 46 -14.57 17.69 7.37
CA GLY A 46 -15.35 16.51 7.73
C GLY A 46 -16.51 16.26 6.76
N ALA A 47 -17.27 17.29 6.39
CA ALA A 47 -18.36 17.16 5.44
C ALA A 47 -17.88 16.81 4.03
N LYS A 48 -16.74 17.35 3.59
CA LYS A 48 -16.13 17.03 2.29
C LYS A 48 -15.60 15.60 2.27
N ALA A 49 -14.95 15.15 3.36
CA ALA A 49 -14.50 13.77 3.51
C ALA A 49 -15.66 12.77 3.45
N SER A 50 -16.78 13.05 4.13
CA SER A 50 -17.97 12.19 4.09
C SER A 50 -18.55 12.06 2.68
N LYS A 51 -18.57 13.14 1.91
CA LYS A 51 -19.01 13.11 0.49
C LYS A 51 -18.02 12.34 -0.41
N ALA A 52 -16.74 12.39 -0.09
CA ALA A 52 -15.71 11.70 -0.87
C ALA A 52 -15.65 10.20 -0.57
N ALA A 53 -16.04 9.76 0.63
CA ALA A 53 -15.86 8.38 1.11
C ALA A 53 -16.49 7.30 0.22
N GLY A 54 -17.53 7.61 -0.54
CA GLY A 54 -18.15 6.68 -1.50
C GLY A 54 -17.44 6.56 -2.86
N ARG A 55 -16.41 7.38 -3.12
CA ARG A 55 -15.68 7.34 -4.37
C ARG A 55 -14.57 6.27 -4.34
N ILE A 56 -14.40 5.54 -5.45
CA ILE A 56 -13.41 4.48 -5.54
C ILE A 56 -12.00 5.10 -5.52
N ALA A 57 -11.19 4.68 -4.56
CA ALA A 57 -9.80 5.08 -4.42
C ALA A 57 -8.89 3.85 -4.65
N ALA A 58 -8.57 3.56 -5.91
CA ALA A 58 -7.78 2.39 -6.32
C ALA A 58 -6.32 2.74 -6.65
N GLU A 59 -5.97 4.03 -6.66
CA GLU A 59 -4.60 4.53 -6.71
C GLU A 59 -4.09 4.80 -5.29
N GLY A 60 -2.82 5.19 -5.12
CA GLY A 60 -2.28 5.48 -3.80
C GLY A 60 -0.78 5.26 -3.68
N VAL A 61 -0.33 5.17 -2.43
CA VAL A 61 1.07 5.06 -2.05
C VAL A 61 1.27 4.07 -0.91
N ILE A 62 2.38 3.36 -0.93
CA ILE A 62 2.85 2.56 0.19
C ILE A 62 3.87 3.38 0.98
N GLY A 63 3.58 3.60 2.27
CA GLY A 63 4.53 4.12 3.24
C GLY A 63 5.27 2.98 3.91
N ALA A 64 6.57 3.18 4.17
CA ALA A 64 7.41 2.22 4.87
C ALA A 64 8.28 2.91 5.92
N TYR A 65 8.57 2.19 6.99
CA TYR A 65 9.48 2.60 8.04
C TYR A 65 10.20 1.37 8.63
N ILE A 66 11.47 1.54 8.97
CA ILE A 66 12.24 0.59 9.78
C ILE A 66 13.00 1.39 10.84
N SER A 67 13.02 0.89 12.08
CA SER A 67 13.81 1.42 13.18
C SER A 67 15.32 1.33 12.90
N THR A 68 16.13 2.18 13.54
CA THR A 68 17.58 2.25 13.32
C THR A 68 18.31 0.94 13.63
N ASP A 69 17.77 0.13 14.54
CA ASP A 69 18.29 -1.19 14.89
C ASP A 69 17.76 -2.33 13.99
N SER A 70 16.93 -1.99 13.01
CA SER A 70 16.29 -2.93 12.07
C SER A 70 15.45 -4.02 12.74
N LYS A 71 14.96 -3.79 13.98
CA LYS A 71 14.15 -4.75 14.72
C LYS A 71 12.66 -4.53 14.61
N CYS A 72 12.24 -3.32 14.31
CA CYS A 72 10.85 -2.95 14.19
C CYS A 72 10.61 -2.18 12.90
N GLY A 73 9.51 -2.47 12.22
CA GLY A 73 9.16 -1.79 10.97
C GLY A 73 7.68 -1.88 10.66
N ALA A 74 7.24 -1.12 9.68
CA ALA A 74 5.86 -1.14 9.22
C ALA A 74 5.72 -0.79 7.74
N LEU A 75 4.67 -1.32 7.14
CA LEU A 75 4.11 -0.89 5.86
C LEU A 75 2.70 -0.34 6.09
N VAL A 76 2.30 0.64 5.31
CA VAL A 76 0.94 1.16 5.27
C VAL A 76 0.53 1.49 3.83
N GLU A 77 -0.69 1.15 3.46
CA GLU A 77 -1.29 1.52 2.17
C GLU A 77 -2.25 2.68 2.39
N VAL A 78 -1.98 3.80 1.73
CA VAL A 78 -2.86 4.97 1.66
C VAL A 78 -3.38 5.10 0.24
N ASN A 79 -4.68 4.98 0.06
CA ASN A 79 -5.33 5.04 -1.24
C ASN A 79 -5.86 6.44 -1.55
N CYS A 80 -5.87 6.80 -2.83
CA CYS A 80 -6.50 7.99 -3.41
C CYS A 80 -7.13 7.63 -4.76
N GLU A 81 -7.80 8.61 -5.40
CA GLU A 81 -8.52 8.35 -6.64
C GLU A 81 -7.61 8.32 -7.87
N THR A 82 -6.60 9.22 -7.92
CA THR A 82 -5.71 9.38 -9.08
C THR A 82 -4.25 9.15 -8.76
N ASP A 83 -3.46 8.82 -9.78
CA ASP A 83 -2.01 8.70 -9.67
C ASP A 83 -1.31 10.07 -9.50
N PHE A 84 -1.96 11.16 -9.89
CA PHE A 84 -1.48 12.53 -9.65
C PHE A 84 -1.40 12.82 -8.15
N VAL A 85 -2.47 12.53 -7.40
CA VAL A 85 -2.49 12.68 -5.94
C VAL A 85 -1.56 11.68 -5.28
N ALA A 86 -1.45 10.45 -5.78
CA ALA A 86 -0.49 9.46 -5.26
C ALA A 86 0.98 9.91 -5.33
N ARG A 87 1.32 10.84 -6.24
CA ARG A 87 2.67 11.43 -6.38
C ARG A 87 2.85 12.74 -5.62
N ASN A 88 1.79 13.22 -4.98
CA ASN A 88 1.86 14.46 -4.20
C ASN A 88 2.67 14.24 -2.92
N GLU A 89 3.56 15.18 -2.60
CA GLU A 89 4.46 15.10 -1.44
C GLU A 89 3.70 15.01 -0.10
N ASP A 90 2.54 15.64 0.01
CA ASP A 90 1.72 15.56 1.24
C ASP A 90 1.25 14.13 1.52
N ILE A 91 0.80 13.40 0.48
CA ILE A 91 0.35 12.00 0.62
C ILE A 91 1.53 11.07 0.92
N ILE A 92 2.65 11.27 0.23
CA ILE A 92 3.88 10.48 0.45
C ILE A 92 4.37 10.68 1.89
N SER A 93 4.44 11.94 2.35
CA SER A 93 4.85 12.28 3.70
C SER A 93 3.87 11.74 4.74
N PHE A 94 2.57 11.85 4.48
CA PHE A 94 1.53 11.29 5.36
C PHE A 94 1.70 9.79 5.51
N ALA A 95 1.82 9.03 4.42
CA ALA A 95 2.02 7.58 4.46
C ALA A 95 3.31 7.20 5.21
N LYS A 96 4.42 7.92 4.97
CA LYS A 96 5.69 7.69 5.68
C LYS A 96 5.56 7.93 7.18
N ASN A 97 4.90 9.00 7.58
CA ASN A 97 4.67 9.32 8.99
C ASN A 97 3.78 8.27 9.67
N LEU A 98 2.73 7.80 8.98
CA LEU A 98 1.89 6.70 9.46
C LEU A 98 2.69 5.42 9.69
N ALA A 99 3.56 5.04 8.75
CA ALA A 99 4.41 3.86 8.92
C ALA A 99 5.31 3.98 10.17
N GLY A 100 5.87 5.17 10.42
CA GLY A 100 6.64 5.45 11.64
C GLY A 100 5.81 5.32 12.93
N LEU A 101 4.57 5.83 12.93
CA LEU A 101 3.64 5.70 14.06
C LEU A 101 3.26 4.25 14.33
N ILE A 102 2.92 3.50 13.27
CA ILE A 102 2.56 2.08 13.33
C ILE A 102 3.69 1.29 13.99
N ALA A 103 4.92 1.48 13.51
CA ALA A 103 6.09 0.78 14.03
C ALA A 103 6.35 1.13 15.52
N THR A 104 6.39 2.42 15.86
CA THR A 104 6.83 2.90 17.18
C THR A 104 5.76 2.78 18.26
N LYS A 105 4.49 2.88 17.93
CA LYS A 105 3.35 2.80 18.86
C LYS A 105 2.69 1.43 18.93
N ASN A 106 3.24 0.42 18.27
CA ASN A 106 2.71 -0.96 18.22
C ASN A 106 1.25 -1.03 17.74
N ILE A 107 0.96 -0.36 16.63
CA ILE A 107 -0.39 -0.31 16.07
C ILE A 107 -0.53 -1.38 14.99
N THR A 108 -1.62 -2.14 15.03
CA THR A 108 -1.93 -3.20 14.07
C THR A 108 -3.30 -3.01 13.40
N ASP A 109 -4.06 -2.03 13.86
CA ASP A 109 -5.41 -1.75 13.39
C ASP A 109 -5.54 -0.32 12.88
N VAL A 110 -6.17 -0.14 11.72
CA VAL A 110 -6.37 1.17 11.07
C VAL A 110 -7.32 2.07 11.88
N ALA A 111 -8.33 1.50 12.54
CA ALA A 111 -9.24 2.29 13.35
C ALA A 111 -8.50 2.89 14.56
N VAL A 112 -7.65 2.08 15.21
CA VAL A 112 -6.80 2.57 16.31
C VAL A 112 -5.82 3.63 15.79
N LEU A 113 -5.21 3.42 14.62
CA LEU A 113 -4.30 4.39 14.01
C LEU A 113 -4.98 5.74 13.76
N SER A 114 -6.23 5.74 13.32
CA SER A 114 -6.99 6.96 13.01
C SER A 114 -7.19 7.87 14.22
N GLU A 115 -7.28 7.29 15.42
CA GLU A 115 -7.48 8.03 16.68
C GLU A 115 -6.16 8.49 17.34
N VAL A 116 -5.01 8.13 16.79
CA VAL A 116 -3.71 8.52 17.34
C VAL A 116 -3.53 10.03 17.24
N VAL A 117 -3.23 10.66 18.37
CA VAL A 117 -2.87 12.08 18.45
C VAL A 117 -1.42 12.26 18.04
N LEU A 118 -1.19 13.13 17.06
CA LEU A 118 0.11 13.53 16.56
C LEU A 118 0.78 14.59 17.46
N PRO A 119 2.08 14.84 17.30
CA PRO A 119 2.75 15.93 18.00
C PRO A 119 2.13 17.33 17.77
N SER A 120 1.42 17.51 16.66
CA SER A 120 0.65 18.74 16.37
C SER A 120 -0.58 18.93 17.26
N GLY A 121 -1.00 17.92 18.02
CA GLY A 121 -2.24 17.91 18.80
C GLY A 121 -3.47 17.42 18.03
N GLU A 122 -3.35 17.16 16.74
CA GLU A 122 -4.40 16.64 15.89
C GLU A 122 -4.40 15.13 15.82
N THR A 123 -5.57 14.51 15.57
CA THR A 123 -5.61 13.07 15.28
C THR A 123 -5.20 12.78 13.82
N VAL A 124 -4.75 11.55 13.56
CA VAL A 124 -4.49 11.07 12.20
C VAL A 124 -5.72 11.26 11.31
N GLU A 125 -6.93 11.01 11.83
CA GLU A 125 -8.18 11.20 11.10
C GLU A 125 -8.43 12.68 10.74
N THR A 126 -8.10 13.61 11.64
CA THR A 126 -8.21 15.05 11.36
C THR A 126 -7.27 15.45 10.21
N VAL A 127 -6.03 15.00 10.24
CA VAL A 127 -5.04 15.27 9.18
C VAL A 127 -5.49 14.64 7.85
N ARG A 128 -6.02 13.41 7.85
CA ARG A 128 -6.58 12.76 6.66
C ARG A 128 -7.71 13.59 6.04
N LYS A 129 -8.64 14.08 6.85
CA LYS A 129 -9.75 14.94 6.40
C LYS A 129 -9.26 16.26 5.82
N ALA A 130 -8.24 16.86 6.43
CA ALA A 130 -7.61 18.07 5.90
C ALA A 130 -6.96 17.82 4.52
N LEU A 131 -6.30 16.67 4.33
CA LEU A 131 -5.76 16.27 3.03
C LEU A 131 -6.86 16.10 1.98
N ILE A 132 -8.00 15.47 2.31
CA ILE A 132 -9.15 15.36 1.41
C ILE A 132 -9.67 16.75 1.02
N MET A 133 -9.73 17.67 1.96
CA MET A 133 -10.15 19.04 1.67
C MET A 133 -9.17 19.75 0.74
N LYS A 134 -7.86 19.61 1.01
CA LYS A 134 -6.78 20.22 0.24
C LYS A 134 -6.69 19.70 -1.19
N LEU A 135 -6.72 18.38 -1.36
CA LEU A 135 -6.46 17.70 -2.63
C LEU A 135 -7.75 17.41 -3.44
N GLY A 136 -8.91 17.43 -2.78
CA GLY A 136 -10.20 17.23 -3.44
C GLY A 136 -10.60 15.79 -3.75
N GLU A 137 -9.76 14.82 -3.39
CA GLU A 137 -9.97 13.40 -3.63
C GLU A 137 -10.29 12.63 -2.36
N ASN A 138 -10.94 11.48 -2.50
CA ASN A 138 -11.06 10.49 -1.42
C ASN A 138 -9.68 9.98 -1.06
N ILE A 139 -9.34 10.04 0.22
CA ILE A 139 -8.09 9.49 0.77
C ILE A 139 -8.44 8.55 1.90
N SER A 140 -7.95 7.32 1.84
CA SER A 140 -8.22 6.30 2.87
C SER A 140 -6.95 5.59 3.29
N ILE A 141 -6.82 5.32 4.59
CA ILE A 141 -5.82 4.40 5.12
C ILE A 141 -6.45 3.01 5.01
N ARG A 142 -5.95 2.21 4.07
CA ARG A 142 -6.61 0.94 3.73
C ARG A 142 -6.19 -0.22 4.63
N ARG A 143 -4.90 -0.39 4.79
CA ARG A 143 -4.30 -1.47 5.58
C ARG A 143 -2.94 -1.08 6.09
N CYS A 144 -2.52 -1.72 7.16
CA CYS A 144 -1.18 -1.59 7.69
C CYS A 144 -0.64 -2.96 8.12
N GLY A 145 0.67 -3.08 8.18
CA GLY A 145 1.37 -4.26 8.69
C GLY A 145 2.56 -3.83 9.52
N ARG A 146 2.59 -4.23 10.78
CA ARG A 146 3.71 -4.03 11.70
C ARG A 146 4.53 -5.31 11.82
N HIS A 147 5.83 -5.17 11.84
CA HIS A 147 6.79 -6.25 11.98
C HIS A 147 7.72 -5.99 13.15
N GLU A 148 7.98 -7.02 13.91
CA GLU A 148 8.96 -7.03 14.98
C GLU A 148 9.73 -8.36 14.91
N THR A 149 11.06 -8.31 15.03
CA THR A 149 11.90 -9.49 14.81
C THR A 149 13.09 -9.55 15.75
N GLN A 150 13.56 -10.76 16.02
CA GLN A 150 14.88 -11.01 16.61
C GLN A 150 16.00 -11.02 15.54
N GLY A 151 15.62 -11.20 14.26
CA GLY A 151 16.50 -11.11 13.10
C GLY A 151 16.76 -9.66 12.68
N GLN A 152 16.60 -9.39 11.40
CA GLN A 152 16.71 -8.09 10.78
C GLN A 152 15.53 -7.86 9.83
N LEU A 153 15.06 -6.62 9.75
CA LEU A 153 14.10 -6.19 8.74
C LEU A 153 14.82 -5.44 7.62
N ALA A 154 14.36 -5.65 6.41
CA ALA A 154 14.66 -4.79 5.28
C ALA A 154 13.38 -4.49 4.52
N TYR A 155 13.35 -3.37 3.79
CA TYR A 155 12.22 -3.06 2.92
C TYR A 155 12.69 -2.59 1.54
N TYR A 156 11.77 -2.72 0.59
CA TYR A 156 11.92 -2.16 -0.76
C TYR A 156 10.61 -1.54 -1.19
N LEU A 157 10.70 -0.34 -1.75
CA LEU A 157 9.57 0.36 -2.39
C LEU A 157 9.85 0.43 -3.89
N HIS A 158 8.95 -0.09 -4.71
CA HIS A 158 8.99 0.09 -6.15
C HIS A 158 8.05 1.24 -6.55
N GLY A 159 8.64 2.42 -6.71
CA GLY A 159 7.88 3.65 -6.85
C GLY A 159 6.97 3.88 -5.65
N THR A 160 5.74 4.30 -5.92
CA THR A 160 4.69 4.47 -4.89
C THR A 160 3.79 3.24 -4.75
N LYS A 161 3.88 2.28 -5.67
CA LYS A 161 2.85 1.25 -5.90
C LYS A 161 3.05 -0.08 -5.18
N ILE A 162 4.30 -0.49 -4.94
CA ILE A 162 4.60 -1.78 -4.31
C ILE A 162 5.54 -1.54 -3.15
N GLY A 163 5.20 -2.10 -1.99
CA GLY A 163 6.05 -2.13 -0.82
C GLY A 163 6.23 -3.55 -0.31
N VAL A 164 7.48 -3.92 -0.01
CA VAL A 164 7.85 -5.20 0.58
C VAL A 164 8.62 -4.95 1.86
N MET A 165 8.23 -5.65 2.91
CA MET A 165 8.97 -5.78 4.16
C MET A 165 9.37 -7.24 4.31
N ILE A 166 10.65 -7.50 4.55
CA ILE A 166 11.19 -8.84 4.75
C ILE A 166 11.82 -8.95 6.14
N ASP A 167 11.55 -10.07 6.80
CA ASP A 167 12.22 -10.51 8.03
C ASP A 167 13.20 -11.62 7.69
N TYR A 168 14.47 -11.43 8.05
CA TYR A 168 15.54 -12.39 7.74
C TYR A 168 16.58 -12.46 8.87
N THR A 169 17.35 -13.54 8.87
CA THR A 169 18.43 -13.80 9.84
C THR A 169 19.70 -14.17 9.06
N GLY A 170 20.83 -13.65 9.48
CA GLY A 170 22.11 -13.84 8.77
C GLY A 170 22.24 -12.97 7.52
N GLY A 171 23.39 -13.06 6.83
CA GLY A 171 23.68 -12.20 5.69
C GLY A 171 23.92 -10.73 6.08
N ASP A 172 23.83 -9.86 5.09
CA ASP A 172 24.08 -8.43 5.20
C ASP A 172 22.83 -7.59 4.79
N GLU A 173 22.87 -6.28 5.02
CA GLU A 173 21.78 -5.37 4.67
C GLU A 173 21.50 -5.36 3.14
N VAL A 174 22.54 -5.54 2.32
CA VAL A 174 22.40 -5.59 0.86
C VAL A 174 21.57 -6.80 0.46
N LEU A 175 21.83 -7.96 1.08
CA LEU A 175 21.03 -9.17 0.84
C LEU A 175 19.56 -8.94 1.19
N GLY A 176 19.26 -8.32 2.34
CA GLY A 176 17.88 -8.03 2.75
C GLY A 176 17.15 -7.15 1.73
N LYS A 177 17.80 -6.08 1.26
CA LYS A 177 17.22 -5.18 0.22
C LYS A 177 17.03 -5.90 -1.11
N ASP A 178 17.98 -6.73 -1.51
CA ASP A 178 17.94 -7.48 -2.75
C ASP A 178 16.84 -8.54 -2.75
N LEU A 179 16.61 -9.20 -1.63
CA LEU A 179 15.51 -10.14 -1.45
C LEU A 179 14.15 -9.40 -1.47
N ALA A 180 14.04 -8.25 -0.80
CA ALA A 180 12.82 -7.45 -0.84
C ALA A 180 12.50 -6.97 -2.27
N MET A 181 13.52 -6.57 -3.04
CA MET A 181 13.37 -6.22 -4.45
C MET A 181 12.95 -7.42 -5.30
N HIS A 182 13.56 -8.60 -5.07
CA HIS A 182 13.18 -9.85 -5.73
C HIS A 182 11.70 -10.17 -5.48
N ILE A 183 11.24 -10.09 -4.23
CA ILE A 183 9.83 -10.33 -3.86
C ILE A 183 8.90 -9.37 -4.59
N ALA A 184 9.26 -8.08 -4.68
CA ALA A 184 8.45 -7.10 -5.41
C ALA A 184 8.32 -7.43 -6.90
N ALA A 185 9.37 -7.97 -7.52
CA ALA A 185 9.41 -8.33 -8.94
C ALA A 185 8.72 -9.66 -9.22
N SER A 186 9.02 -10.70 -8.44
CA SER A 186 8.61 -12.10 -8.71
C SER A 186 7.35 -12.52 -7.97
N LYS A 187 6.88 -11.74 -7.01
CA LYS A 187 5.60 -11.90 -6.27
C LYS A 187 5.35 -13.33 -5.76
N PRO A 188 6.26 -13.92 -4.99
CA PRO A 188 6.02 -15.24 -4.41
C PRO A 188 4.82 -15.20 -3.45
N MET A 189 4.07 -16.30 -3.38
CA MET A 189 2.95 -16.42 -2.45
C MET A 189 3.40 -16.61 -0.99
N CYS A 190 4.51 -17.29 -0.78
CA CYS A 190 5.05 -17.60 0.54
C CYS A 190 6.57 -17.87 0.47
N VAL A 191 7.22 -18.07 1.61
CA VAL A 191 8.67 -18.29 1.65
C VAL A 191 9.03 -19.66 1.08
N SER A 192 8.37 -20.74 1.55
CA SER A 192 8.75 -22.10 1.20
C SER A 192 7.54 -22.97 0.87
N LYS A 193 7.78 -24.11 0.22
CA LYS A 193 6.75 -25.06 -0.21
C LYS A 193 5.92 -25.63 0.95
N GLU A 194 6.49 -25.71 2.15
CA GLU A 194 5.80 -26.19 3.36
C GLU A 194 4.70 -25.24 3.82
N GLN A 195 4.71 -23.97 3.38
CA GLN A 195 3.70 -22.97 3.70
C GLN A 195 2.51 -22.96 2.72
N VAL A 196 2.63 -23.70 1.61
CA VAL A 196 1.53 -23.83 0.65
C VAL A 196 0.48 -24.75 1.23
N SER A 197 -0.78 -24.29 1.27
CA SER A 197 -1.87 -25.09 1.85
C SER A 197 -2.13 -26.37 1.08
N ALA A 198 -2.52 -27.43 1.80
CA ALA A 198 -2.88 -28.71 1.20
C ALA A 198 -4.02 -28.61 0.18
N ASP A 199 -4.98 -27.70 0.41
CA ASP A 199 -6.11 -27.47 -0.49
C ASP A 199 -5.66 -26.90 -1.85
N VAL A 200 -4.73 -25.93 -1.83
CA VAL A 200 -4.14 -25.37 -3.06
C VAL A 200 -3.41 -26.46 -3.83
N LEU A 201 -2.59 -27.27 -3.16
CA LEU A 201 -1.88 -28.37 -3.81
C LEU A 201 -2.82 -29.46 -4.36
N ALA A 202 -3.89 -29.78 -3.64
CA ALA A 202 -4.88 -30.76 -4.10
C ALA A 202 -5.62 -30.24 -5.34
N HIS A 203 -6.00 -28.98 -5.34
CA HIS A 203 -6.66 -28.33 -6.47
C HIS A 203 -5.76 -28.31 -7.72
N GLU A 204 -4.53 -27.87 -7.61
CA GLU A 204 -3.56 -27.86 -8.72
C GLU A 204 -3.26 -29.28 -9.22
N ARG A 205 -3.15 -30.25 -8.32
CA ARG A 205 -2.97 -31.67 -8.69
C ARG A 205 -4.14 -32.19 -9.51
N GLN A 206 -5.40 -31.85 -9.15
CA GLN A 206 -6.59 -32.22 -9.93
C GLN A 206 -6.53 -31.61 -11.35
N ILE A 207 -6.17 -30.33 -11.47
CA ILE A 207 -6.05 -29.64 -12.77
C ILE A 207 -4.98 -30.34 -13.62
N PHE A 208 -3.78 -30.57 -13.09
CA PHE A 208 -2.69 -31.19 -13.83
C PHE A 208 -2.98 -32.65 -14.20
N THR A 209 -3.73 -33.37 -13.35
CA THR A 209 -4.17 -34.74 -13.66
C THR A 209 -5.19 -34.74 -14.81
N ALA A 210 -6.18 -33.83 -14.78
CA ALA A 210 -7.15 -33.70 -15.87
C ALA A 210 -6.45 -33.35 -17.21
N GLN A 211 -5.53 -32.39 -17.20
CA GLN A 211 -4.75 -32.03 -18.39
C GLN A 211 -3.85 -33.15 -18.91
N ALA A 212 -3.36 -34.04 -18.03
CA ALA A 212 -2.50 -35.13 -18.42
C ALA A 212 -3.29 -36.35 -18.93
N ALA A 213 -4.56 -36.50 -18.53
CA ALA A 213 -5.43 -37.61 -18.95
C ALA A 213 -5.58 -37.67 -20.48
N ASP A 214 -5.68 -36.52 -21.13
CA ASP A 214 -5.84 -36.42 -22.59
C ASP A 214 -4.56 -36.83 -23.36
N SER A 215 -3.46 -37.08 -22.66
CA SER A 215 -2.17 -37.44 -23.32
C SER A 215 -2.09 -38.88 -23.83
N GLY A 216 -3.05 -39.74 -23.47
CA GLY A 216 -3.07 -41.17 -23.84
C GLY A 216 -1.95 -42.00 -23.22
N LYS A 217 -1.22 -41.47 -22.21
CA LYS A 217 -0.09 -42.17 -21.58
C LYS A 217 -0.53 -43.12 -20.49
N PRO A 218 0.26 -44.14 -20.15
CA PRO A 218 -0.01 -45.01 -19.01
C PRO A 218 -0.11 -44.26 -17.68
N ALA A 219 -0.95 -44.74 -16.75
CA ALA A 219 -1.23 -44.06 -15.48
C ALA A 219 0.03 -43.72 -14.64
N ASN A 220 1.02 -44.62 -14.61
CA ASN A 220 2.30 -44.42 -13.91
C ASN A 220 3.16 -43.29 -14.52
N ILE A 221 2.99 -43.05 -15.83
CA ILE A 221 3.68 -41.93 -16.52
C ILE A 221 2.93 -40.64 -16.23
N ILE A 222 1.57 -40.66 -16.24
CA ILE A 222 0.74 -39.52 -15.89
C ILE A 222 1.06 -39.05 -14.45
N GLU A 223 1.14 -39.95 -13.48
CA GLU A 223 1.48 -39.61 -12.10
C GLU A 223 2.82 -38.89 -12.00
N LYS A 224 3.88 -39.42 -12.62
CA LYS A 224 5.20 -38.75 -12.66
C LYS A 224 5.17 -37.38 -13.34
N MET A 225 4.36 -37.22 -14.38
CA MET A 225 4.16 -35.93 -15.05
C MET A 225 3.50 -34.91 -14.15
N VAL A 226 2.45 -35.35 -13.40
CA VAL A 226 1.76 -34.51 -12.43
C VAL A 226 2.70 -34.08 -11.29
N ASP A 227 3.46 -35.02 -10.73
CA ASP A 227 4.44 -34.73 -9.69
C ASP A 227 5.51 -33.72 -10.16
N GLY A 228 6.02 -33.89 -11.38
CA GLY A 228 6.95 -32.95 -11.99
C GLY A 228 6.36 -31.55 -12.18
N ARG A 229 5.09 -31.48 -12.59
CA ARG A 229 4.37 -30.19 -12.73
C ARG A 229 4.13 -29.51 -11.37
N ILE A 230 3.74 -30.28 -10.37
CA ILE A 230 3.58 -29.77 -8.99
C ILE A 230 4.90 -29.24 -8.45
N ALA A 231 6.00 -29.96 -8.63
CA ALA A 231 7.32 -29.50 -8.22
C ALA A 231 7.72 -28.18 -8.90
N LYS A 232 7.43 -28.05 -10.21
CA LYS A 232 7.65 -26.80 -10.96
C LYS A 232 6.76 -25.66 -10.44
N TYR A 233 5.47 -25.92 -10.27
CA TYR A 233 4.53 -24.95 -9.71
C TYR A 233 4.99 -24.43 -8.34
N LEU A 234 5.37 -25.33 -7.42
CA LEU A 234 5.92 -24.95 -6.12
C LEU A 234 7.19 -24.11 -6.22
N ALA A 235 8.08 -24.41 -7.16
CA ALA A 235 9.27 -23.60 -7.39
C ALA A 235 8.92 -22.19 -7.92
N GLU A 236 7.87 -22.06 -8.72
CA GLU A 236 7.42 -20.77 -9.26
C GLU A 236 6.75 -19.88 -8.22
N ILE A 237 5.93 -20.46 -7.33
CA ILE A 237 5.13 -19.67 -6.36
C ILE A 237 5.82 -19.43 -5.01
N THR A 238 6.94 -20.09 -4.74
CA THR A 238 7.64 -19.94 -3.44
C THR A 238 8.93 -19.17 -3.60
N LEU A 239 9.23 -18.27 -2.64
CA LEU A 239 10.43 -17.45 -2.66
C LEU A 239 11.71 -18.30 -2.82
N LEU A 240 11.85 -19.37 -2.05
CA LEU A 240 13.05 -20.22 -2.06
C LEU A 240 13.26 -20.94 -3.38
N GLY A 241 12.16 -21.29 -4.06
CA GLY A 241 12.23 -22.03 -5.34
C GLY A 241 12.55 -21.16 -6.54
N GLN A 242 12.28 -19.85 -6.46
CA GLN A 242 12.44 -18.93 -7.59
C GLN A 242 13.90 -18.68 -7.96
N PRO A 243 14.22 -18.55 -9.27
CA PRO A 243 15.50 -18.01 -9.72
C PRO A 243 15.69 -16.58 -9.20
N PHE A 244 16.85 -16.25 -8.66
CA PHE A 244 17.10 -14.93 -8.09
C PHE A 244 17.14 -13.85 -9.19
N VAL A 245 16.39 -12.76 -9.03
CA VAL A 245 16.21 -11.76 -10.07
C VAL A 245 17.51 -11.10 -10.54
N LYS A 246 18.51 -10.96 -9.68
CA LYS A 246 19.82 -10.40 -10.03
C LYS A 246 20.82 -11.44 -10.57
N ASP A 247 20.57 -12.72 -10.34
CA ASP A 247 21.42 -13.84 -10.77
C ASP A 247 20.54 -15.07 -10.99
N PRO A 248 19.90 -15.19 -12.18
CA PRO A 248 18.98 -16.29 -12.48
C PRO A 248 19.61 -17.69 -12.55
N GLU A 249 20.95 -17.80 -12.55
CA GLU A 249 21.68 -19.07 -12.52
C GLU A 249 21.57 -19.79 -11.16
N GLN A 250 21.13 -19.08 -10.12
CA GLN A 250 20.90 -19.66 -8.80
C GLN A 250 19.51 -19.34 -8.26
N THR A 251 18.97 -20.28 -7.49
CA THR A 251 17.71 -20.03 -6.75
C THR A 251 17.98 -19.18 -5.51
N VAL A 252 16.91 -18.54 -5.01
CA VAL A 252 16.98 -17.80 -3.72
C VAL A 252 17.45 -18.71 -2.59
N GLU A 253 17.02 -19.97 -2.54
CA GLU A 253 17.48 -20.96 -1.57
C GLU A 253 19.00 -21.13 -1.58
N LYS A 254 19.59 -21.31 -2.77
CA LYS A 254 21.06 -21.44 -2.92
C LYS A 254 21.80 -20.17 -2.54
N LEU A 255 21.24 -19.00 -2.87
CA LEU A 255 21.80 -17.71 -2.47
C LEU A 255 21.84 -17.58 -0.94
N LEU A 256 20.73 -17.89 -0.27
CA LEU A 256 20.62 -17.85 1.19
C LEU A 256 21.61 -18.82 1.87
N ALA A 257 21.73 -20.04 1.35
CA ALA A 257 22.69 -21.01 1.85
C ALA A 257 24.14 -20.50 1.76
N LYS A 258 24.53 -19.91 0.63
CA LYS A 258 25.88 -19.31 0.45
C LYS A 258 26.16 -18.16 1.42
N LYS A 259 25.11 -17.40 1.79
CA LYS A 259 25.19 -16.24 2.70
C LYS A 259 24.94 -16.59 4.16
N SER A 260 24.75 -17.87 4.49
CA SER A 260 24.36 -18.33 5.83
C SER A 260 23.17 -17.54 6.38
N ALA A 261 22.19 -17.31 5.52
CA ALA A 261 21.01 -16.51 5.81
C ALA A 261 19.73 -17.33 5.69
N LYS A 262 18.67 -16.86 6.34
CA LYS A 262 17.34 -17.45 6.31
C LYS A 262 16.29 -16.33 6.26
N VAL A 263 15.26 -16.51 5.44
CA VAL A 263 14.06 -15.68 5.45
C VAL A 263 13.06 -16.25 6.44
N ASN A 264 12.62 -15.44 7.40
CA ASN A 264 11.60 -15.82 8.38
C ASN A 264 10.20 -15.55 7.85
N GLY A 265 10.01 -14.47 7.08
CA GLY A 265 8.75 -14.09 6.49
C GLY A 265 8.86 -12.81 5.67
N PHE A 266 7.82 -12.47 4.98
CA PHE A 266 7.68 -11.19 4.28
C PHE A 266 6.23 -10.74 4.21
N THR A 267 6.04 -9.44 4.02
CA THR A 267 4.76 -8.83 3.64
C THR A 267 4.95 -8.01 2.39
N MET A 268 4.06 -8.16 1.44
CA MET A 268 4.02 -7.34 0.23
C MET A 268 2.66 -6.67 0.12
N PHE A 269 2.67 -5.34 -0.07
CA PHE A 269 1.49 -4.57 -0.42
C PHE A 269 1.61 -4.05 -1.84
N VAL A 270 0.55 -4.24 -2.61
CA VAL A 270 0.38 -3.63 -3.93
C VAL A 270 -0.81 -2.68 -3.85
N VAL A 271 -0.59 -1.43 -4.21
CA VAL A 271 -1.64 -0.40 -4.16
C VAL A 271 -2.85 -0.82 -4.98
N GLY A 272 -4.03 -0.74 -4.37
CA GLY A 272 -5.30 -1.03 -5.04
C GLY A 272 -5.56 -2.50 -5.34
N GLU A 273 -4.72 -3.41 -4.85
CA GLU A 273 -4.91 -4.85 -5.05
C GLU A 273 -6.28 -5.30 -4.53
N GLY A 274 -7.08 -5.98 -5.40
CA GLY A 274 -8.43 -6.42 -5.07
C GLY A 274 -9.51 -5.33 -5.06
N ILE A 275 -9.18 -4.07 -5.42
CA ILE A 275 -10.17 -3.02 -5.65
C ILE A 275 -10.56 -3.05 -7.13
N GLU A 276 -11.85 -3.24 -7.41
CA GLU A 276 -12.37 -3.12 -8.77
C GLU A 276 -12.27 -1.67 -9.24
N LYS A 277 -11.42 -1.43 -10.23
CA LYS A 277 -11.38 -0.14 -10.91
C LYS A 277 -12.64 -0.02 -11.77
N LYS A 278 -13.34 1.13 -11.72
CA LYS A 278 -14.32 1.44 -12.76
C LYS A 278 -13.59 1.38 -14.10
N SER A 279 -14.02 0.49 -14.99
CA SER A 279 -13.64 0.58 -16.39
C SER A 279 -14.34 1.84 -16.95
N GLU A 280 -13.62 2.94 -16.97
CA GLU A 280 -14.09 4.14 -17.69
C GLU A 280 -14.10 3.79 -19.18
N ASN A 281 -15.27 3.42 -19.69
CA ASN A 281 -15.46 3.34 -21.11
C ASN A 281 -15.70 4.76 -21.64
N PHE A 282 -14.59 5.48 -21.84
CA PHE A 282 -14.60 6.87 -22.32
C PHE A 282 -15.53 7.07 -23.51
N ALA A 283 -15.67 6.06 -24.38
CA ALA A 283 -16.59 6.12 -25.53
C ALA A 283 -18.06 6.11 -25.10
N GLU A 284 -18.40 5.41 -24.02
CA GLU A 284 -19.78 5.39 -23.48
C GLU A 284 -20.09 6.67 -22.69
N GLU A 285 -19.13 7.23 -21.96
CA GLU A 285 -19.29 8.50 -21.25
C GLU A 285 -19.48 9.65 -22.23
N VAL A 286 -18.67 9.72 -23.28
CA VAL A 286 -18.84 10.72 -24.37
C VAL A 286 -20.20 10.56 -25.05
N LYS A 287 -20.66 9.35 -25.32
CA LYS A 287 -22.01 9.11 -25.85
C LYS A 287 -23.11 9.59 -24.90
N ALA A 288 -23.01 9.25 -23.62
CA ALA A 288 -23.99 9.67 -22.62
C ALA A 288 -24.04 11.20 -22.47
N GLN A 289 -22.89 11.87 -22.51
CA GLN A 289 -22.84 13.35 -22.48
C GLN A 289 -23.42 13.97 -23.77
N MET A 290 -23.19 13.39 -24.93
CA MET A 290 -23.77 13.83 -26.19
C MET A 290 -25.31 13.64 -26.25
N GLU A 291 -25.83 12.60 -25.59
CA GLU A 291 -27.27 12.34 -25.50
C GLU A 291 -27.97 13.27 -24.51
N GLN A 292 -27.29 13.70 -23.43
CA GLN A 292 -27.81 14.67 -22.47
C GLN A 292 -27.77 16.15 -22.97
N ALA A 293 -27.01 16.41 -24.01
CA ALA A 293 -26.86 17.74 -24.62
C ALA A 293 -27.84 17.99 -25.80
N LYS A 294 -28.71 17.02 -26.12
CA LYS A 294 -29.80 17.11 -27.07
C LYS A 294 -31.14 17.34 -26.37
#